data_4a6655e47bb4d163cf3f29028c3fcab4
#
_entry.id   4a6655e47bb4d163cf3f29028c3fcab4
#
_cell.length_a   1.000
_cell.length_b   1.000
_cell.length_c   1.000
_cell.angle_alpha   90.00
_cell.angle_beta   90.00
_cell.angle_gamma   90.00
#
_symmetry.space_group_name_H-M   'P 1'
#
loop_
_entity.id
_entity.type
_entity.pdbx_description
1 polymer ?
#
loop_
_entity_poly.entity_id
_entity_poly.type
_entity_poly.pdbx_seq_one_letter_code
_entity_poly.pdbx_strand_id
1 'polypeptide(L)'
;MFLDRPDHPNASPTDVDVYISAEERGTYTIKTGTEVGSSEGDAYINAELRNLFGGAETLNAHGSLGTRTRSAYSLAFDSPILSNPDLKFQLNGFASSTLKSWASHEEVLRGGNSKVLWRTKNGHRHEFGYSGIWRQVTGLAENASPTVRAEAGDSFKSSLTHTWINDKRDNPMLPQRGYLMKTISELAGFGPLKGDVAFLKSEAESQVALPFGDTGITLTAGLRGGLLYPLTLSGTPTPQQSRINDRFQLGGPTSVRGFRLSGLGPHDGQDAVGGDVYAAGGASILFPVPRVGKESPLRLQAFVNAGRLLSLKTSNKGVPADNAAVQDAMKKTLTSLREGVPSAAAGFGLVYAHPIARFEINFSLPLVIRAKEEARKGLSFGVGVEFL
;
A
#
# COMPACT_ATOMS: atom_id res chain seq x y z
N MET A 1 -32.53 -17.99 -0.37
CA MET A 1 -32.52 -19.26 -1.11
C MET A 1 -33.25 -20.26 -0.28
N PHE A 2 -34.28 -20.86 -0.85
CA PHE A 2 -35.18 -21.82 -0.19
C PHE A 2 -35.24 -23.08 -1.07
N LEU A 3 -35.20 -24.26 -0.46
CA LEU A 3 -35.29 -25.56 -1.14
C LEU A 3 -36.61 -26.20 -0.76
N ASP A 4 -37.39 -26.64 -1.73
CA ASP A 4 -38.64 -27.33 -1.51
C ASP A 4 -38.75 -28.55 -2.42
N ARG A 5 -39.69 -29.45 -2.13
CA ARG A 5 -39.99 -30.58 -2.99
C ARG A 5 -40.82 -30.09 -4.19
N PRO A 6 -40.52 -30.59 -5.40
CA PRO A 6 -41.28 -30.20 -6.56
C PRO A 6 -42.75 -30.65 -6.46
N ASP A 7 -43.65 -29.75 -6.84
CA ASP A 7 -45.11 -29.97 -6.73
C ASP A 7 -45.71 -30.55 -8.04
N HIS A 8 -44.85 -31.05 -8.95
CA HIS A 8 -45.37 -31.59 -10.23
C HIS A 8 -45.42 -33.13 -10.21
N PRO A 9 -46.41 -33.76 -10.90
CA PRO A 9 -46.71 -35.18 -10.79
C PRO A 9 -45.61 -36.11 -11.33
N ASN A 10 -44.65 -35.63 -12.08
CA ASN A 10 -43.53 -36.41 -12.67
C ASN A 10 -42.21 -36.19 -11.94
N ALA A 11 -42.19 -35.57 -10.76
CA ALA A 11 -40.98 -35.34 -10.00
C ALA A 11 -40.43 -36.65 -9.43
N SER A 12 -39.12 -36.84 -9.58
CA SER A 12 -38.36 -37.91 -8.92
C SER A 12 -38.23 -37.61 -7.42
N PRO A 13 -38.11 -38.64 -6.56
CA PRO A 13 -37.86 -38.42 -5.13
C PRO A 13 -36.59 -37.63 -4.81
N THR A 14 -35.70 -37.51 -5.79
CA THR A 14 -34.43 -36.78 -5.69
C THR A 14 -34.47 -35.37 -6.28
N ASP A 15 -35.58 -35.00 -6.91
CA ASP A 15 -35.72 -33.64 -7.47
C ASP A 15 -36.01 -32.64 -6.36
N VAL A 16 -35.46 -31.45 -6.50
CA VAL A 16 -35.57 -30.35 -5.54
C VAL A 16 -35.78 -29.05 -6.30
N ASP A 17 -36.87 -28.32 -5.97
CA ASP A 17 -37.08 -26.97 -6.46
C ASP A 17 -36.28 -25.97 -5.64
N VAL A 18 -35.51 -25.13 -6.34
CA VAL A 18 -34.66 -24.10 -5.75
C VAL A 18 -35.32 -22.74 -5.99
N TYR A 19 -35.86 -22.15 -4.94
CA TYR A 19 -36.43 -20.81 -4.99
C TYR A 19 -35.36 -19.78 -4.65
N ILE A 20 -35.04 -18.91 -5.59
CA ILE A 20 -34.09 -17.82 -5.39
C ILE A 20 -34.87 -16.51 -5.39
N SER A 21 -34.99 -15.88 -4.22
CA SER A 21 -35.47 -14.51 -4.14
C SER A 21 -34.31 -13.58 -4.40
N ALA A 22 -34.38 -12.80 -5.47
CA ALA A 22 -33.40 -11.82 -5.85
C ALA A 22 -34.04 -10.44 -5.92
N GLU A 23 -33.37 -9.47 -5.32
CA GLU A 23 -33.75 -8.06 -5.42
C GLU A 23 -32.68 -7.35 -6.26
N GLU A 24 -33.11 -6.69 -7.33
CA GLU A 24 -32.19 -5.91 -8.16
C GLU A 24 -31.75 -4.66 -7.42
N ARG A 25 -30.44 -4.49 -7.31
CA ARG A 25 -29.87 -3.23 -6.80
C ARG A 25 -29.99 -2.16 -7.88
N GLY A 26 -30.20 -0.90 -7.46
CA GLY A 26 -30.19 0.24 -8.37
C GLY A 26 -28.92 0.30 -9.22
N THR A 27 -29.07 0.69 -10.48
CA THR A 27 -27.98 0.77 -11.46
C THR A 27 -26.94 1.85 -11.11
N TYR A 28 -27.32 2.82 -10.28
CA TYR A 28 -26.41 3.88 -9.85
C TYR A 28 -26.39 4.03 -8.32
N THR A 29 -25.24 4.43 -7.80
CA THR A 29 -25.06 4.78 -6.39
C THR A 29 -24.17 6.01 -6.30
N ILE A 30 -24.59 7.02 -5.54
CA ILE A 30 -23.78 8.20 -5.26
C ILE A 30 -23.54 8.24 -3.74
N LYS A 31 -22.28 8.36 -3.33
CA LYS A 31 -21.87 8.51 -1.94
C LYS A 31 -21.05 9.77 -1.79
N THR A 32 -21.32 10.55 -0.77
CA THR A 32 -20.53 11.72 -0.38
C THR A 32 -20.20 11.61 1.08
N GLY A 33 -19.08 12.17 1.47
CA GLY A 33 -18.68 12.14 2.88
C GLY A 33 -17.40 12.90 3.14
N THR A 34 -17.00 12.87 4.39
CA THR A 34 -15.70 13.38 4.85
C THR A 34 -14.94 12.25 5.51
N GLU A 35 -13.63 12.18 5.26
CA GLU A 35 -12.73 11.22 5.87
C GLU A 35 -11.67 11.95 6.70
N VAL A 36 -11.30 11.36 7.82
CA VAL A 36 -10.23 11.88 8.68
C VAL A 36 -9.22 10.78 8.90
N GLY A 37 -8.01 10.98 8.37
CA GLY A 37 -6.89 10.07 8.51
C GLY A 37 -5.87 10.52 9.57
N SER A 38 -4.78 9.78 9.67
CA SER A 38 -3.71 10.04 10.65
C SER A 38 -3.02 11.40 10.49
N SER A 39 -3.03 11.96 9.29
CA SER A 39 -2.31 13.20 8.95
C SER A 39 -3.06 14.05 7.93
N GLU A 40 -4.29 13.70 7.61
CA GLU A 40 -5.11 14.40 6.62
C GLU A 40 -6.60 14.30 6.92
N GLY A 41 -7.37 15.23 6.37
CA GLY A 41 -8.82 15.17 6.29
C GLY A 41 -9.22 15.58 4.87
N ASP A 42 -10.22 14.91 4.32
CA ASP A 42 -10.74 15.18 3.00
C ASP A 42 -12.26 15.03 2.93
N ALA A 43 -12.83 15.68 1.92
CA ALA A 43 -14.21 15.49 1.50
C ALA A 43 -14.20 14.77 0.16
N TYR A 44 -15.11 13.82 -0.01
CA TYR A 44 -15.17 13.01 -1.22
C TYR A 44 -16.57 12.87 -1.80
N ILE A 45 -16.61 12.59 -3.09
CA ILE A 45 -17.77 12.12 -3.83
C ILE A 45 -17.37 10.87 -4.60
N ASN A 46 -18.21 9.86 -4.53
CA ASN A 46 -18.07 8.62 -5.30
C ASN A 46 -19.36 8.30 -6.01
N ALA A 47 -19.31 8.14 -7.32
CA ALA A 47 -20.44 7.74 -8.16
C ALA A 47 -20.14 6.40 -8.82
N GLU A 48 -21.03 5.43 -8.65
CA GLU A 48 -20.91 4.08 -9.20
C GLU A 48 -22.10 3.79 -10.10
N LEU A 49 -21.82 3.39 -11.33
CA LEU A 49 -22.77 2.88 -12.31
C LEU A 49 -22.49 1.40 -12.54
N ARG A 50 -23.51 0.57 -12.39
CA ARG A 50 -23.41 -0.89 -12.49
C ARG A 50 -24.14 -1.40 -13.69
N ASN A 51 -23.61 -2.49 -14.25
CA ASN A 51 -24.25 -3.24 -15.34
C ASN A 51 -24.56 -2.38 -16.57
N LEU A 52 -23.58 -1.59 -17.01
CA LEU A 52 -23.72 -0.60 -18.08
C LEU A 52 -24.20 -1.20 -19.42
N PHE A 53 -23.69 -2.39 -19.76
CA PHE A 53 -23.95 -3.07 -21.02
C PHE A 53 -24.58 -4.44 -20.82
N GLY A 54 -24.97 -4.81 -19.59
CA GLY A 54 -25.58 -6.11 -19.29
C GLY A 54 -24.59 -7.24 -18.97
N GLY A 55 -23.30 -6.96 -18.94
CA GLY A 55 -22.23 -7.92 -18.68
C GLY A 55 -21.62 -7.80 -17.27
N ALA A 56 -22.32 -7.17 -16.32
CA ALA A 56 -21.85 -6.88 -14.97
C ALA A 56 -20.64 -5.92 -14.90
N GLU A 57 -20.53 -5.04 -15.86
CA GLU A 57 -19.55 -3.96 -15.86
C GLU A 57 -19.87 -2.92 -14.80
N THR A 58 -18.82 -2.29 -14.28
CA THR A 58 -18.97 -1.21 -13.31
C THR A 58 -18.10 -0.02 -13.71
N LEU A 59 -18.69 1.17 -13.68
CA LEU A 59 -17.99 2.43 -13.86
C LEU A 59 -18.02 3.20 -12.55
N ASN A 60 -16.85 3.47 -12.00
CA ASN A 60 -16.67 4.23 -10.77
C ASN A 60 -15.99 5.57 -11.07
N ALA A 61 -16.61 6.66 -10.66
CA ALA A 61 -16.04 7.99 -10.67
C ALA A 61 -15.82 8.45 -9.22
N HIS A 62 -14.59 8.84 -8.89
CA HIS A 62 -14.22 9.32 -7.57
C HIS A 62 -13.59 10.71 -7.68
N GLY A 63 -13.97 11.60 -6.76
CA GLY A 63 -13.35 12.89 -6.57
C GLY A 63 -13.16 13.16 -5.09
N SER A 64 -12.00 13.69 -4.69
CA SER A 64 -11.76 14.16 -3.34
C SER A 64 -10.94 15.45 -3.30
N LEU A 65 -11.15 16.22 -2.23
CA LEU A 65 -10.44 17.45 -1.92
C LEU A 65 -10.06 17.41 -0.43
N GLY A 66 -8.78 17.59 -0.16
CA GLY A 66 -8.29 17.44 1.20
C GLY A 66 -7.11 18.34 1.56
N THR A 67 -6.60 18.13 2.77
CA THR A 67 -5.51 18.95 3.33
C THR A 67 -4.13 18.50 2.84
N ARG A 68 -3.87 17.20 2.73
CA ARG A 68 -2.62 16.64 2.22
C ARG A 68 -2.78 16.25 0.75
N THR A 69 -3.74 15.42 0.44
CA THR A 69 -4.17 15.18 -0.93
C THR A 69 -5.09 16.32 -1.35
N ARG A 70 -4.51 17.38 -1.92
CA ARG A 70 -5.24 18.59 -2.28
C ARG A 70 -6.41 18.32 -3.21
N SER A 71 -6.18 17.45 -4.18
CA SER A 71 -7.23 16.95 -5.07
C SER A 71 -6.88 15.57 -5.59
N ALA A 72 -7.88 14.73 -5.72
CA ALA A 72 -7.76 13.45 -6.43
C ALA A 72 -9.04 13.19 -7.22
N TYR A 73 -8.86 12.79 -8.47
CA TYR A 73 -9.93 12.41 -9.38
C TYR A 73 -9.56 11.09 -10.02
N SER A 74 -10.52 10.18 -10.11
CA SER A 74 -10.32 8.94 -10.85
C SER A 74 -11.61 8.48 -11.52
N LEU A 75 -11.44 7.81 -12.65
CA LEU A 75 -12.50 7.14 -13.39
C LEU A 75 -12.03 5.72 -13.67
N ALA A 76 -12.71 4.74 -13.11
CA ALA A 76 -12.37 3.32 -13.25
C ALA A 76 -13.52 2.56 -13.90
N PHE A 77 -13.19 1.79 -14.93
CA PHE A 77 -14.08 0.86 -15.60
C PHE A 77 -13.62 -0.57 -15.31
N ASP A 78 -14.50 -1.37 -14.76
CA ASP A 78 -14.27 -2.78 -14.42
C ASP A 78 -15.22 -3.66 -15.24
N SER A 79 -14.70 -4.70 -15.87
CA SER A 79 -15.49 -5.66 -16.64
C SER A 79 -15.00 -7.09 -16.42
N PRO A 80 -15.90 -8.06 -16.18
CA PRO A 80 -15.51 -9.46 -16.18
C PRO A 80 -15.17 -9.90 -17.62
N ILE A 81 -14.07 -10.65 -17.75
CA ILE A 81 -13.66 -11.22 -19.04
C ILE A 81 -14.38 -12.54 -19.25
N LEU A 82 -15.03 -12.71 -20.39
CA LEU A 82 -15.77 -13.93 -20.78
C LEU A 82 -16.80 -14.35 -19.72
N SER A 83 -17.48 -13.41 -19.10
CA SER A 83 -18.45 -13.64 -18.01
C SER A 83 -17.87 -14.42 -16.81
N ASN A 84 -16.55 -14.44 -16.66
CA ASN A 84 -15.86 -15.11 -15.56
C ASN A 84 -15.68 -14.14 -14.41
N PRO A 85 -16.27 -14.38 -13.22
CA PRO A 85 -16.13 -13.50 -12.06
C PRO A 85 -14.71 -13.48 -11.48
N ASP A 86 -13.92 -14.52 -11.74
CA ASP A 86 -12.54 -14.65 -11.26
C ASP A 86 -11.50 -13.98 -12.17
N LEU A 87 -11.93 -13.53 -13.35
CA LEU A 87 -11.06 -12.86 -14.32
C LEU A 87 -11.69 -11.53 -14.73
N LYS A 88 -11.10 -10.42 -14.31
CA LYS A 88 -11.61 -9.07 -14.57
C LYS A 88 -10.58 -8.21 -15.26
N PHE A 89 -11.04 -7.40 -16.17
CA PHE A 89 -10.27 -6.30 -16.76
C PHE A 89 -10.66 -5.00 -16.07
N GLN A 90 -9.68 -4.19 -15.73
CA GLN A 90 -9.87 -2.86 -15.16
C GLN A 90 -9.10 -1.84 -15.98
N LEU A 91 -9.75 -0.75 -16.34
CA LEU A 91 -9.14 0.43 -16.93
C LEU A 91 -9.38 1.62 -15.99
N ASN A 92 -8.33 2.34 -15.62
CA ASN A 92 -8.45 3.47 -14.71
C ASN A 92 -7.65 4.66 -15.24
N GLY A 93 -8.27 5.84 -15.27
CA GLY A 93 -7.64 7.13 -15.49
C GLY A 93 -7.68 7.93 -14.21
N PHE A 94 -6.61 8.64 -13.87
CA PHE A 94 -6.54 9.41 -12.63
C PHE A 94 -5.70 10.68 -12.75
N ALA A 95 -6.02 11.65 -11.90
CA ALA A 95 -5.24 12.84 -11.65
C ALA A 95 -5.26 13.16 -10.16
N SER A 96 -4.10 13.41 -9.56
CA SER A 96 -4.01 13.77 -8.15
C SER A 96 -2.89 14.78 -7.90
N SER A 97 -3.07 15.58 -6.86
CA SER A 97 -2.07 16.50 -6.33
C SER A 97 -1.95 16.26 -4.83
N THR A 98 -0.75 15.91 -4.37
CA THR A 98 -0.48 15.56 -2.99
C THR A 98 0.69 16.37 -2.44
N LEU A 99 0.47 17.06 -1.33
CA LEU A 99 1.53 17.75 -0.60
C LEU A 99 2.35 16.74 0.21
N LYS A 100 3.63 16.63 -0.10
CA LYS A 100 4.60 15.82 0.64
C LYS A 100 5.39 16.70 1.61
N SER A 101 4.75 17.07 2.72
CA SER A 101 5.32 17.99 3.71
C SER A 101 6.63 17.51 4.32
N TRP A 102 6.85 16.19 4.39
CA TRP A 102 8.09 15.58 4.88
C TRP A 102 9.28 15.69 3.90
N ALA A 103 9.00 16.09 2.66
CA ALA A 103 9.99 16.27 1.60
C ALA A 103 9.82 17.63 0.89
N SER A 104 9.13 18.59 1.51
CA SER A 104 9.01 20.00 1.15
C SER A 104 8.59 20.27 -0.32
N HIS A 105 7.74 19.40 -0.90
CA HIS A 105 7.24 19.57 -2.27
C HIS A 105 5.80 19.07 -2.44
N GLU A 106 5.20 19.43 -3.55
CA GLU A 106 3.93 18.91 -4.05
C GLU A 106 4.17 17.97 -5.23
N GLU A 107 3.55 16.79 -5.19
CA GLU A 107 3.59 15.82 -6.27
C GLU A 107 2.27 15.84 -7.02
N VAL A 108 2.32 16.10 -8.30
CA VAL A 108 1.17 16.00 -9.22
C VAL A 108 1.34 14.76 -10.07
N LEU A 109 0.32 13.91 -10.08
CA LEU A 109 0.27 12.68 -10.87
C LEU A 109 -0.92 12.75 -11.82
N ARG A 110 -0.70 12.42 -13.10
CA ARG A 110 -1.76 12.27 -14.11
C ARG A 110 -1.44 11.05 -14.95
N GLY A 111 -2.41 10.20 -15.18
CA GLY A 111 -2.14 9.01 -15.97
C GLY A 111 -3.28 8.04 -16.02
N GLY A 112 -2.96 6.86 -16.53
CA GLY A 112 -3.88 5.76 -16.60
C GLY A 112 -3.18 4.42 -16.39
N ASN A 113 -3.95 3.45 -15.99
CA ASN A 113 -3.50 2.07 -15.90
C ASN A 113 -4.57 1.13 -16.44
N SER A 114 -4.10 0.04 -17.02
CA SER A 114 -4.94 -1.11 -17.37
C SER A 114 -4.46 -2.32 -16.58
N LYS A 115 -5.38 -3.08 -16.00
CA LYS A 115 -5.06 -4.24 -15.17
C LYS A 115 -5.92 -5.43 -15.55
N VAL A 116 -5.35 -6.61 -15.43
CA VAL A 116 -6.07 -7.88 -15.43
C VAL A 116 -5.96 -8.46 -14.02
N LEU A 117 -7.10 -8.65 -13.39
CA LEU A 117 -7.21 -9.26 -12.08
C LEU A 117 -7.65 -10.72 -12.28
N TRP A 118 -6.89 -11.63 -11.74
CA TRP A 118 -7.14 -13.06 -11.83
C TRP A 118 -7.11 -13.70 -10.45
N ARG A 119 -8.20 -14.37 -10.09
CA ARG A 119 -8.30 -15.17 -8.87
C ARG A 119 -8.17 -16.66 -9.24
N THR A 120 -7.21 -17.34 -8.62
CA THR A 120 -7.05 -18.78 -8.81
C THR A 120 -8.04 -19.56 -7.95
N LYS A 121 -8.28 -20.83 -8.29
CA LYS A 121 -9.14 -21.75 -7.51
C LYS A 121 -8.69 -21.91 -6.05
N ASN A 122 -7.39 -21.75 -5.78
CA ASN A 122 -6.82 -21.82 -4.43
C ASN A 122 -6.97 -20.50 -3.63
N GLY A 123 -7.63 -19.51 -4.22
CA GLY A 123 -7.88 -18.21 -3.59
C GLY A 123 -6.72 -17.21 -3.69
N HIS A 124 -5.64 -17.52 -4.43
CA HIS A 124 -4.59 -16.54 -4.72
C HIS A 124 -5.10 -15.51 -5.72
N ARG A 125 -4.75 -14.26 -5.51
CA ARG A 125 -5.09 -13.16 -6.39
C ARG A 125 -3.83 -12.66 -7.09
N HIS A 126 -3.88 -12.58 -8.40
CA HIS A 126 -2.86 -12.00 -9.26
C HIS A 126 -3.42 -10.77 -9.95
N GLU A 127 -2.62 -9.72 -10.01
CA GLU A 127 -2.95 -8.50 -10.74
C GLU A 127 -1.78 -8.19 -11.67
N PHE A 128 -2.02 -8.20 -12.98
CA PHE A 128 -1.07 -7.80 -13.99
C PHE A 128 -1.50 -6.45 -14.53
N GLY A 129 -0.65 -5.45 -14.44
CA GLY A 129 -0.98 -4.09 -14.82
C GLY A 129 0.07 -3.45 -15.71
N TYR A 130 -0.40 -2.62 -16.62
CA TYR A 130 0.42 -1.62 -17.31
C TYR A 130 -0.01 -0.24 -16.84
N SER A 131 0.93 0.66 -16.58
CA SER A 131 0.65 2.04 -16.20
C SER A 131 1.53 3.03 -16.98
N GLY A 132 0.88 4.12 -17.45
CA GLY A 132 1.54 5.29 -18.01
C GLY A 132 1.20 6.50 -17.16
N ILE A 133 2.20 7.10 -16.50
CA ILE A 133 2.00 8.16 -15.51
C ILE A 133 2.94 9.32 -15.79
N TRP A 134 2.36 10.48 -16.04
CA TRP A 134 3.06 11.74 -16.01
C TRP A 134 3.09 12.27 -14.58
N ARG A 135 4.28 12.63 -14.12
CA ARG A 135 4.55 13.04 -12.75
C ARG A 135 5.27 14.37 -12.73
N GLN A 136 4.89 15.23 -11.82
CA GLN A 136 5.51 16.52 -11.63
C GLN A 136 5.85 16.74 -10.16
N VAL A 137 7.09 17.11 -9.89
CA VAL A 137 7.54 17.63 -8.60
C VAL A 137 7.52 19.14 -8.66
N THR A 138 6.62 19.76 -7.92
CA THR A 138 6.33 21.20 -7.96
C THR A 138 6.05 21.73 -6.54
N GLY A 139 5.69 23.00 -6.41
CA GLY A 139 5.31 23.59 -5.13
C GLY A 139 6.39 23.48 -4.07
N LEU A 140 7.67 23.65 -4.46
CA LEU A 140 8.80 23.56 -3.55
C LEU A 140 8.71 24.61 -2.46
N ALA A 141 8.87 24.19 -1.19
CA ALA A 141 9.00 25.12 -0.10
C ALA A 141 10.32 25.91 -0.18
N GLU A 142 10.37 27.08 0.43
CA GLU A 142 11.57 27.94 0.42
C GLU A 142 12.78 27.24 1.05
N ASN A 143 12.55 26.37 2.04
CA ASN A 143 13.56 25.59 2.75
C ASN A 143 13.82 24.20 2.15
N ALA A 144 13.27 23.90 0.96
CA ALA A 144 13.49 22.61 0.31
C ALA A 144 14.96 22.35 0.05
N SER A 145 15.39 21.12 0.32
CA SER A 145 16.78 20.68 0.21
C SER A 145 17.30 20.69 -1.23
N PRO A 146 18.62 20.76 -1.43
CA PRO A 146 19.21 20.68 -2.77
C PRO A 146 18.81 19.42 -3.53
N THR A 147 18.69 18.27 -2.85
CA THR A 147 18.25 17.01 -3.47
C THR A 147 16.83 17.13 -4.02
N VAL A 148 15.89 17.69 -3.25
CA VAL A 148 14.50 17.87 -3.69
C VAL A 148 14.42 18.89 -4.82
N ARG A 149 15.19 19.97 -4.76
CA ARG A 149 15.27 20.98 -5.84
C ARG A 149 15.80 20.38 -7.15
N ALA A 150 16.77 19.48 -7.08
CA ALA A 150 17.32 18.81 -8.26
C ALA A 150 16.32 17.86 -8.94
N GLU A 151 15.35 17.36 -8.19
CA GLU A 151 14.30 16.45 -8.68
C GLU A 151 13.05 17.19 -9.21
N ALA A 152 13.03 18.55 -9.11
CA ALA A 152 11.92 19.36 -9.57
C ALA A 152 11.73 19.23 -11.08
N GLY A 153 10.46 19.26 -11.50
CA GLY A 153 10.07 19.19 -12.91
C GLY A 153 9.24 17.95 -13.23
N ASP A 154 9.14 17.69 -14.51
CA ASP A 154 8.27 16.68 -15.08
C ASP A 154 9.01 15.36 -15.33
N SER A 155 8.30 14.24 -15.25
CA SER A 155 8.80 12.96 -15.69
C SER A 155 7.65 12.04 -16.09
N PHE A 156 7.88 11.23 -17.12
CA PHE A 156 6.95 10.20 -17.54
C PHE A 156 7.46 8.82 -17.11
N LYS A 157 6.59 8.06 -16.45
CA LYS A 157 6.84 6.67 -16.07
C LYS A 157 5.92 5.75 -16.86
N SER A 158 6.52 4.75 -17.52
CA SER A 158 5.82 3.65 -18.16
C SER A 158 6.28 2.35 -17.51
N SER A 159 5.37 1.58 -16.92
CA SER A 159 5.74 0.40 -16.13
C SER A 159 4.74 -0.74 -16.26
N LEU A 160 5.26 -1.96 -16.10
CA LEU A 160 4.50 -3.19 -15.88
C LEU A 160 4.57 -3.57 -14.41
N THR A 161 3.43 -3.89 -13.83
CA THR A 161 3.32 -4.27 -12.42
C THR A 161 2.67 -5.65 -12.31
N HIS A 162 3.24 -6.52 -11.48
CA HIS A 162 2.62 -7.75 -11.04
C HIS A 162 2.44 -7.73 -9.53
N THR A 163 1.21 -7.91 -9.07
CA THR A 163 0.90 -8.08 -7.65
C THR A 163 0.35 -9.47 -7.42
N TRP A 164 0.91 -10.16 -6.43
CA TRP A 164 0.40 -11.44 -5.93
C TRP A 164 -0.01 -11.31 -4.48
N ILE A 165 -1.21 -11.81 -4.17
CA ILE A 165 -1.77 -11.75 -2.82
C ILE A 165 -2.33 -13.12 -2.45
N ASN A 166 -1.92 -13.62 -1.29
CA ASN A 166 -2.51 -14.78 -0.64
C ASN A 166 -2.93 -14.39 0.78
N ASP A 167 -4.20 -14.07 0.95
CA ASP A 167 -4.77 -13.68 2.24
C ASP A 167 -5.66 -14.81 2.77
N LYS A 168 -5.23 -15.38 3.87
CA LYS A 168 -5.92 -16.44 4.61
C LYS A 168 -6.26 -16.00 6.04
N ARG A 169 -6.28 -14.69 6.29
CA ARG A 169 -6.71 -14.14 7.56
C ARG A 169 -8.23 -14.23 7.69
N ASP A 170 -8.70 -14.50 8.88
CA ASP A 170 -10.13 -14.50 9.24
C ASP A 170 -10.76 -13.11 9.10
N ASN A 171 -10.05 -12.08 9.54
CA ASN A 171 -10.48 -10.69 9.43
C ASN A 171 -9.27 -9.79 9.08
N PRO A 172 -9.30 -9.10 7.92
CA PRO A 172 -8.21 -8.20 7.54
C PRO A 172 -7.95 -7.04 8.51
N MET A 173 -9.02 -6.51 9.16
CA MET A 173 -8.90 -5.36 10.07
C MET A 173 -8.41 -5.74 11.46
N LEU A 174 -8.78 -6.92 11.95
CA LEU A 174 -8.40 -7.44 13.25
C LEU A 174 -8.13 -8.95 13.14
N PRO A 175 -7.01 -9.34 12.54
CA PRO A 175 -6.74 -10.74 12.34
C PRO A 175 -6.51 -11.45 13.68
N GLN A 176 -7.27 -12.52 13.92
CA GLN A 176 -7.09 -13.40 15.07
C GLN A 176 -6.38 -14.69 14.68
N ARG A 177 -6.57 -15.13 13.43
CA ARG A 177 -5.96 -16.35 12.89
C ARG A 177 -5.63 -16.19 11.41
N GLY A 178 -4.57 -16.85 10.99
CA GLY A 178 -4.21 -16.96 9.59
C GLY A 178 -3.01 -16.12 9.20
N TYR A 179 -2.81 -15.96 7.91
CA TYR A 179 -1.66 -15.25 7.37
C TYR A 179 -1.99 -14.49 6.09
N LEU A 180 -1.19 -13.46 5.82
CA LEU A 180 -1.14 -12.72 4.57
C LEU A 180 0.26 -12.86 3.98
N MET A 181 0.33 -13.10 2.68
CA MET A 181 1.53 -12.91 1.86
C MET A 181 1.18 -12.06 0.67
N LYS A 182 1.96 -11.02 0.43
CA LYS A 182 1.78 -10.08 -0.69
C LYS A 182 3.13 -9.77 -1.29
N THR A 183 3.22 -9.82 -2.61
CA THR A 183 4.39 -9.34 -3.34
C THR A 183 3.95 -8.40 -4.45
N ILE A 184 4.72 -7.36 -4.66
CA ILE A 184 4.52 -6.38 -5.73
C ILE A 184 5.84 -6.28 -6.46
N SER A 185 5.83 -6.47 -7.78
CA SER A 185 7.00 -6.28 -8.64
C SER A 185 6.65 -5.32 -9.75
N GLU A 186 7.45 -4.29 -9.94
CA GLU A 186 7.28 -3.26 -10.96
C GLU A 186 8.53 -3.17 -11.82
N LEU A 187 8.37 -3.24 -13.14
CA LEU A 187 9.41 -3.02 -14.12
C LEU A 187 9.09 -1.76 -14.91
N ALA A 188 9.90 -0.73 -14.78
CA ALA A 188 9.71 0.55 -15.46
C ALA A 188 10.81 0.83 -16.48
N GLY A 189 10.44 1.46 -17.59
CA GLY A 189 11.36 2.04 -18.58
C GLY A 189 12.25 1.06 -19.33
N PHE A 190 12.09 -0.25 -19.14
CA PHE A 190 12.95 -1.27 -19.78
C PHE A 190 12.42 -1.67 -21.16
N GLY A 191 13.31 -1.73 -22.15
CA GLY A 191 12.98 -2.16 -23.51
C GLY A 191 11.92 -1.28 -24.19
N PRO A 192 10.75 -1.82 -24.57
CA PRO A 192 9.70 -1.09 -25.27
C PRO A 192 8.92 -0.11 -24.35
N LEU A 193 9.06 -0.23 -23.04
CA LEU A 193 8.34 0.59 -22.06
C LEU A 193 8.87 2.01 -21.99
N LYS A 194 9.53 2.59 -22.80
CA LYS A 194 10.04 3.98 -22.82
C LYS A 194 9.61 4.83 -21.61
N GLY A 195 10.21 5.95 -21.38
CA GLY A 195 9.94 6.86 -20.28
C GLY A 195 11.21 7.56 -19.81
N ASP A 196 11.12 8.31 -18.71
CA ASP A 196 12.24 9.07 -18.14
C ASP A 196 12.90 8.36 -16.98
N VAL A 197 12.42 7.17 -16.62
CA VAL A 197 12.95 6.36 -15.50
C VAL A 197 13.02 4.89 -15.89
N ALA A 198 14.05 4.18 -15.43
CA ALA A 198 14.20 2.75 -15.63
C ALA A 198 14.64 2.07 -14.33
N PHE A 199 13.84 1.15 -13.83
CA PHE A 199 14.13 0.40 -12.60
C PHE A 199 13.32 -0.89 -12.51
N LEU A 200 13.81 -1.81 -11.66
CA LEU A 200 13.07 -2.93 -11.14
C LEU A 200 12.81 -2.68 -9.65
N LYS A 201 11.55 -2.59 -9.27
CA LYS A 201 11.13 -2.41 -7.88
C LYS A 201 10.36 -3.64 -7.43
N SER A 202 10.72 -4.20 -6.28
CA SER A 202 10.03 -5.34 -5.68
C SER A 202 9.78 -5.09 -4.21
N GLU A 203 8.58 -5.37 -3.76
CA GLU A 203 8.16 -5.30 -2.37
C GLU A 203 7.56 -6.64 -1.96
N ALA A 204 7.84 -7.06 -0.74
CA ALA A 204 7.23 -8.24 -0.13
C ALA A 204 6.70 -7.89 1.27
N GLU A 205 5.53 -8.40 1.57
CA GLU A 205 4.87 -8.27 2.86
C GLU A 205 4.39 -9.65 3.32
N SER A 206 4.63 -9.95 4.57
CA SER A 206 4.06 -11.12 5.24
C SER A 206 3.51 -10.72 6.60
N GLN A 207 2.35 -11.24 6.95
CA GLN A 207 1.73 -11.08 8.26
C GLN A 207 1.23 -12.45 8.73
N VAL A 208 1.27 -12.68 10.03
CA VAL A 208 0.72 -13.87 10.66
C VAL A 208 -0.02 -13.47 11.94
N ALA A 209 -1.15 -14.12 12.18
CA ALA A 209 -1.93 -13.98 13.41
C ALA A 209 -2.15 -15.36 14.05
N LEU A 210 -1.78 -15.48 15.31
CA LEU A 210 -1.85 -16.72 16.08
C LEU A 210 -2.68 -16.50 17.35
N PRO A 211 -3.82 -17.18 17.51
CA PRO A 211 -4.61 -17.10 18.73
C PRO A 211 -3.93 -17.87 19.87
N PHE A 212 -4.04 -17.36 21.07
CA PHE A 212 -3.52 -18.01 22.28
C PHE A 212 -4.64 -18.81 22.99
N GLY A 213 -4.93 -19.98 22.47
CA GLY A 213 -6.06 -20.79 22.95
C GLY A 213 -7.39 -20.02 22.86
N ASP A 214 -8.29 -20.26 23.82
CA ASP A 214 -9.59 -19.58 23.90
C ASP A 214 -9.58 -18.32 24.76
N THR A 215 -8.40 -17.77 25.04
CA THR A 215 -8.25 -16.57 25.89
C THR A 215 -8.74 -15.29 25.23
N GLY A 216 -8.85 -15.27 23.91
CA GLY A 216 -9.11 -14.06 23.10
C GLY A 216 -7.85 -13.21 22.90
N ILE A 217 -6.70 -13.67 23.36
CA ILE A 217 -5.39 -13.04 23.14
C ILE A 217 -4.87 -13.49 21.78
N THR A 218 -4.35 -12.58 20.98
CA THR A 218 -3.77 -12.87 19.68
C THR A 218 -2.36 -12.28 19.58
N LEU A 219 -1.41 -13.09 19.14
CA LEU A 219 -0.09 -12.66 18.73
C LEU A 219 -0.11 -12.37 17.23
N THR A 220 0.28 -11.17 16.84
CA THR A 220 0.47 -10.82 15.43
C THR A 220 1.92 -10.46 15.16
N ALA A 221 2.43 -10.86 14.01
CA ALA A 221 3.75 -10.46 13.54
C ALA A 221 3.68 -10.12 12.06
N GLY A 222 4.44 -9.10 11.66
CA GLY A 222 4.51 -8.64 10.28
C GLY A 222 5.96 -8.35 9.87
N LEU A 223 6.26 -8.63 8.61
CA LEU A 223 7.53 -8.29 7.97
C LEU A 223 7.23 -7.64 6.62
N ARG A 224 7.94 -6.55 6.32
CA ARG A 224 7.92 -5.86 5.02
C ARG A 224 9.34 -5.61 4.57
N GLY A 225 9.57 -5.77 3.28
CA GLY A 225 10.87 -5.44 2.69
C GLY A 225 10.70 -5.02 1.24
N GLY A 226 11.61 -4.19 0.77
CA GLY A 226 11.59 -3.70 -0.60
C GLY A 226 12.97 -3.41 -1.13
N LEU A 227 13.08 -3.57 -2.44
CA LEU A 227 14.29 -3.37 -3.22
C LEU A 227 13.93 -2.57 -4.48
N LEU A 228 14.65 -1.50 -4.73
CA LEU A 228 14.60 -0.73 -5.97
C LEU A 228 15.98 -0.84 -6.63
N TYR A 229 16.03 -1.47 -7.80
CA TYR A 229 17.24 -1.67 -8.57
C TYR A 229 17.20 -0.77 -9.82
N PRO A 230 18.07 0.24 -9.94
CA PRO A 230 18.14 1.08 -11.12
C PRO A 230 18.59 0.28 -12.34
N LEU A 231 17.91 0.50 -13.46
CA LEU A 231 18.23 -0.09 -14.77
C LEU A 231 18.73 0.98 -15.72
N THR A 232 19.40 0.55 -16.78
CA THR A 232 19.81 1.44 -17.86
C THR A 232 18.60 1.78 -18.73
N LEU A 233 18.31 3.07 -18.86
CA LEU A 233 17.25 3.55 -19.73
C LEU A 233 17.65 3.34 -21.21
N SER A 234 16.70 2.99 -22.07
CA SER A 234 16.93 2.87 -23.51
C SER A 234 17.48 4.19 -24.09
N GLY A 235 18.69 4.14 -24.68
CA GLY A 235 19.36 5.31 -25.23
C GLY A 235 20.34 6.01 -24.31
N THR A 236 20.49 5.57 -23.05
CA THR A 236 21.55 6.07 -22.15
C THR A 236 22.57 4.98 -21.86
N PRO A 237 23.87 5.30 -21.82
CA PRO A 237 24.92 4.30 -21.58
C PRO A 237 25.00 3.85 -20.11
N THR A 238 24.38 4.57 -19.18
CA THR A 238 24.55 4.37 -17.74
C THR A 238 23.20 4.32 -17.02
N PRO A 239 23.07 3.50 -15.96
CA PRO A 239 21.91 3.51 -15.08
C PRO A 239 21.72 4.89 -14.42
N GLN A 240 20.48 5.35 -14.39
CA GLN A 240 20.14 6.60 -13.73
C GLN A 240 19.80 6.35 -12.26
N GLN A 241 20.09 7.35 -11.41
CA GLN A 241 19.70 7.30 -10.01
C GLN A 241 18.18 7.28 -9.89
N SER A 242 17.68 6.53 -8.90
CA SER A 242 16.25 6.50 -8.58
C SER A 242 15.71 7.89 -8.24
N ARG A 243 14.54 8.25 -8.78
CA ARG A 243 13.89 9.52 -8.47
C ARG A 243 13.17 9.45 -7.11
N ILE A 244 13.01 10.60 -6.45
CA ILE A 244 12.34 10.70 -5.15
C ILE A 244 10.91 10.12 -5.16
N ASN A 245 10.21 10.21 -6.30
CA ASN A 245 8.88 9.66 -6.49
C ASN A 245 8.82 8.12 -6.45
N ASP A 246 9.93 7.43 -6.78
CA ASP A 246 9.99 5.98 -6.87
C ASP A 246 10.58 5.33 -5.61
N ARG A 247 11.32 6.11 -4.80
CA ARG A 247 11.98 5.63 -3.58
C ARG A 247 10.99 5.24 -2.51
N PHE A 248 11.42 4.29 -1.69
CA PHE A 248 10.67 3.88 -0.51
C PHE A 248 10.69 4.96 0.57
N GLN A 249 9.59 5.05 1.31
CA GLN A 249 9.45 5.87 2.50
C GLN A 249 9.12 4.96 3.68
N LEU A 250 9.65 5.26 4.86
CA LEU A 250 9.45 4.42 6.04
C LEU A 250 9.24 5.28 7.30
N GLY A 251 8.36 4.83 8.20
CA GLY A 251 7.99 5.53 9.43
C GLY A 251 6.55 6.05 9.37
N GLY A 252 5.97 6.24 10.53
CA GLY A 252 4.61 6.70 10.70
C GLY A 252 3.70 5.73 11.46
N PRO A 253 2.48 6.14 11.82
CA PRO A 253 1.60 5.39 12.72
C PRO A 253 1.13 4.05 12.16
N THR A 254 1.10 3.86 10.84
CA THR A 254 0.69 2.60 10.19
C THR A 254 1.88 1.73 9.75
N SER A 255 3.10 2.24 9.86
CA SER A 255 4.34 1.56 9.49
C SER A 255 5.20 1.32 10.74
N VAL A 256 6.34 1.98 10.90
CA VAL A 256 7.15 1.90 12.10
C VAL A 256 6.69 2.97 13.07
N ARG A 257 5.89 2.59 14.06
CA ARG A 257 5.32 3.49 15.08
C ARG A 257 6.44 4.10 15.93
N GLY A 258 6.20 5.28 16.50
CA GLY A 258 7.23 6.01 17.26
C GLY A 258 8.17 6.85 16.40
N PHE A 259 7.92 6.95 15.11
CA PHE A 259 8.61 7.84 14.17
C PHE A 259 7.60 8.70 13.43
N ARG A 260 8.03 9.86 12.95
CA ARG A 260 7.22 10.72 12.08
C ARG A 260 6.95 10.03 10.76
N LEU A 261 5.96 10.51 10.03
CA LEU A 261 5.69 10.06 8.67
C LEU A 261 6.94 10.27 7.81
N SER A 262 7.41 9.19 7.15
CA SER A 262 8.68 9.15 6.40
C SER A 262 9.93 9.52 7.24
N GLY A 263 9.85 9.49 8.56
CA GLY A 263 10.91 9.92 9.47
C GLY A 263 12.08 8.95 9.62
N LEU A 264 12.04 7.79 8.95
CA LEU A 264 13.13 6.81 8.94
C LEU A 264 13.92 6.86 7.63
N GLY A 265 15.23 6.69 7.73
CA GLY A 265 16.10 6.55 6.56
C GLY A 265 16.83 7.83 6.15
N PRO A 266 17.20 7.96 4.87
CA PRO A 266 18.00 9.07 4.38
C PRO A 266 17.23 10.40 4.39
N HIS A 267 17.88 11.43 4.94
CA HIS A 267 17.42 12.81 4.95
C HIS A 267 18.48 13.74 4.37
N ASP A 268 18.05 14.76 3.65
CA ASP A 268 18.84 15.90 3.23
C ASP A 268 18.29 17.16 3.91
N GLY A 269 19.04 17.68 4.91
CA GLY A 269 18.51 18.68 5.83
C GLY A 269 17.32 18.14 6.63
N GLN A 270 16.16 18.77 6.46
CA GLN A 270 14.89 18.35 7.08
C GLN A 270 14.03 17.47 6.16
N ASP A 271 14.40 17.32 4.89
CA ASP A 271 13.61 16.60 3.90
C ASP A 271 13.94 15.11 3.90
N ALA A 272 12.90 14.27 4.00
CA ALA A 272 13.01 12.84 3.83
C ALA A 272 13.10 12.51 2.33
N VAL A 273 14.30 12.13 1.87
CA VAL A 273 14.55 11.86 0.45
C VAL A 273 14.27 10.42 0.05
N GLY A 274 13.89 9.56 1.00
CA GLY A 274 13.61 8.16 0.76
C GLY A 274 14.85 7.30 0.51
N GLY A 275 14.64 6.01 0.28
CA GLY A 275 15.71 5.05 0.03
C GLY A 275 15.35 3.99 -1.00
N ASP A 276 16.34 3.18 -1.37
CA ASP A 276 16.21 2.17 -2.42
C ASP A 276 16.02 0.76 -1.86
N VAL A 277 16.41 0.53 -0.60
CA VAL A 277 16.29 -0.78 0.05
C VAL A 277 15.79 -0.58 1.48
N TYR A 278 14.76 -1.34 1.85
CA TYR A 278 14.28 -1.32 3.22
C TYR A 278 13.90 -2.69 3.75
N ALA A 279 13.94 -2.82 5.05
CA ALA A 279 13.32 -3.89 5.80
C ALA A 279 12.66 -3.31 7.06
N ALA A 280 11.47 -3.77 7.36
CA ALA A 280 10.73 -3.39 8.55
C ALA A 280 9.98 -4.60 9.08
N GLY A 281 9.83 -4.67 10.39
CA GLY A 281 9.08 -5.74 11.04
C GLY A 281 8.49 -5.28 12.35
N GLY A 282 7.42 -5.95 12.75
CA GLY A 282 6.74 -5.69 14.01
C GLY A 282 6.10 -6.94 14.58
N ALA A 283 5.91 -6.93 15.88
CA ALA A 283 5.11 -7.91 16.58
C ALA A 283 4.20 -7.20 17.57
N SER A 284 2.97 -7.67 17.68
CA SER A 284 1.98 -7.10 18.59
C SER A 284 1.22 -8.21 19.30
N ILE A 285 0.89 -7.98 20.56
CA ILE A 285 -0.02 -8.81 21.32
C ILE A 285 -1.31 -8.03 21.51
N LEU A 286 -2.41 -8.60 21.08
CA LEU A 286 -3.75 -8.05 21.20
C LEU A 286 -4.49 -8.71 22.35
N PHE A 287 -5.01 -7.92 23.27
CA PHE A 287 -5.77 -8.39 24.44
C PHE A 287 -7.24 -7.95 24.32
N PRO A 288 -8.21 -8.79 24.69
CA PRO A 288 -9.59 -8.37 24.84
C PRO A 288 -9.70 -7.30 25.94
N VAL A 289 -10.51 -6.27 25.71
CA VAL A 289 -10.77 -5.27 26.74
C VAL A 289 -11.59 -5.88 27.86
N PRO A 290 -11.16 -5.80 29.13
CA PRO A 290 -11.92 -6.32 30.25
C PRO A 290 -13.35 -5.77 30.27
N ARG A 291 -14.33 -6.60 30.56
CA ARG A 291 -15.78 -6.28 30.62
C ARG A 291 -16.48 -6.03 29.29
N VAL A 292 -15.77 -5.92 28.17
CA VAL A 292 -16.38 -5.67 26.84
C VAL A 292 -16.61 -6.96 26.05
N GLY A 293 -15.89 -8.02 26.39
CA GLY A 293 -16.05 -9.35 25.77
C GLY A 293 -14.96 -9.67 24.73
N LYS A 294 -14.80 -10.98 24.48
CA LYS A 294 -13.73 -11.51 23.60
C LYS A 294 -14.00 -11.27 22.11
N GLU A 295 -15.24 -11.07 21.70
CA GLU A 295 -15.64 -10.86 20.31
C GLU A 295 -15.74 -9.38 19.92
N SER A 296 -15.52 -8.50 20.87
CA SER A 296 -15.54 -7.06 20.62
C SER A 296 -14.51 -6.65 19.55
N PRO A 297 -14.83 -5.70 18.66
CA PRO A 297 -13.87 -5.11 17.73
C PRO A 297 -12.81 -4.23 18.43
N LEU A 298 -12.94 -4.01 19.73
CA LEU A 298 -12.02 -3.20 20.53
C LEU A 298 -10.99 -4.08 21.23
N ARG A 299 -9.70 -3.78 21.07
CA ARG A 299 -8.57 -4.51 21.66
C ARG A 299 -7.57 -3.55 22.30
N LEU A 300 -6.96 -3.98 23.37
CA LEU A 300 -5.71 -3.42 23.85
C LEU A 300 -4.56 -4.07 23.08
N GLN A 301 -3.52 -3.30 22.76
CA GLN A 301 -2.31 -3.83 22.13
C GLN A 301 -1.06 -3.41 22.87
N ALA A 302 -0.08 -4.30 22.90
CA ALA A 302 1.32 -4.00 23.16
C ALA A 302 2.13 -4.39 21.93
N PHE A 303 3.07 -3.55 21.51
CA PHE A 303 3.80 -3.78 20.28
C PHE A 303 5.28 -3.40 20.37
N VAL A 304 6.06 -4.05 19.54
CA VAL A 304 7.45 -3.69 19.21
C VAL A 304 7.55 -3.69 17.69
N ASN A 305 8.17 -2.66 17.14
CA ASN A 305 8.46 -2.61 15.72
C ASN A 305 9.83 -2.01 15.47
N ALA A 306 10.41 -2.37 14.35
CA ALA A 306 11.72 -1.91 13.93
C ALA A 306 11.76 -1.77 12.41
N GLY A 307 12.61 -0.88 11.92
CA GLY A 307 12.79 -0.70 10.50
C GLY A 307 14.11 -0.04 10.15
N ARG A 308 14.53 -0.26 8.93
CA ARG A 308 15.72 0.34 8.35
C ARG A 308 15.51 0.63 6.88
N LEU A 309 15.85 1.84 6.46
CA LEU A 309 15.76 2.30 5.08
C LEU A 309 17.12 2.86 4.67
N LEU A 310 17.63 2.42 3.53
CA LEU A 310 18.93 2.81 3.01
C LEU A 310 18.81 3.21 1.53
N SER A 311 19.58 4.23 1.13
CA SER A 311 19.80 4.53 -0.29
C SER A 311 21.05 3.82 -0.81
N LEU A 312 21.06 3.54 -2.11
CA LEU A 312 22.26 3.06 -2.80
C LEU A 312 23.34 4.12 -2.73
N LYS A 313 24.45 3.78 -2.06
CA LYS A 313 25.65 4.62 -2.04
C LYS A 313 26.44 4.33 -3.29
N THR A 314 26.26 5.15 -4.30
CA THR A 314 27.14 5.19 -5.45
C THR A 314 28.36 6.04 -5.16
N SER A 315 29.50 5.72 -5.80
CA SER A 315 30.78 6.41 -5.68
C SER A 315 30.66 7.94 -5.58
N ASN A 316 31.60 8.62 -4.96
CA ASN A 316 31.68 10.05 -4.60
C ASN A 316 31.23 11.13 -5.62
N LYS A 317 30.61 10.78 -6.73
CA LYS A 317 30.05 11.68 -7.75
C LYS A 317 28.57 11.37 -8.13
N GLY A 318 27.87 10.59 -7.32
CA GLY A 318 26.39 10.50 -7.40
C GLY A 318 25.78 9.68 -8.56
N VAL A 319 26.56 9.19 -9.51
CA VAL A 319 26.05 8.39 -10.64
C VAL A 319 26.85 7.09 -10.73
N PRO A 320 26.20 5.91 -10.74
CA PRO A 320 26.88 4.66 -11.09
C PRO A 320 27.33 4.73 -12.55
N ALA A 321 28.61 4.68 -12.77
CA ALA A 321 29.16 4.78 -14.12
C ALA A 321 28.97 3.49 -14.96
N ASP A 322 28.55 2.37 -14.32
CA ASP A 322 28.41 1.06 -14.96
C ASP A 322 27.45 0.16 -14.17
N ASN A 323 26.83 -0.83 -14.86
CA ASN A 323 25.98 -1.85 -14.26
C ASN A 323 26.69 -2.66 -13.14
N ALA A 324 27.99 -2.91 -13.28
CA ALA A 324 28.81 -3.59 -12.27
C ALA A 324 28.88 -2.76 -10.97
N ALA A 325 29.05 -1.46 -11.10
CA ALA A 325 29.09 -0.55 -9.92
C ALA A 325 27.75 -0.50 -9.19
N VAL A 326 26.61 -0.56 -9.91
CA VAL A 326 25.26 -0.66 -9.32
C VAL A 326 25.10 -1.97 -8.55
N GLN A 327 25.55 -3.09 -9.13
CA GLN A 327 25.48 -4.40 -8.48
C GLN A 327 26.33 -4.43 -7.19
N ASP A 328 27.53 -3.88 -7.22
CA ASP A 328 28.39 -3.80 -6.04
C ASP A 328 27.81 -2.85 -4.97
N ALA A 329 27.25 -1.71 -5.37
CA ALA A 329 26.56 -0.80 -4.46
C ALA A 329 25.35 -1.50 -3.82
N MET A 330 24.58 -2.27 -4.60
CA MET A 330 23.44 -3.04 -4.10
C MET A 330 23.88 -4.10 -3.10
N LYS A 331 24.90 -4.91 -3.41
CA LYS A 331 25.44 -5.92 -2.48
C LYS A 331 25.90 -5.27 -1.17
N LYS A 332 26.66 -4.18 -1.24
CA LYS A 332 27.11 -3.42 -0.05
C LYS A 332 25.94 -2.86 0.76
N THR A 333 24.90 -2.36 0.09
CA THR A 333 23.71 -1.83 0.77
C THR A 333 22.92 -2.94 1.45
N LEU A 334 22.74 -4.11 0.80
CA LEU A 334 22.10 -5.29 1.41
C LEU A 334 22.91 -5.83 2.60
N THR A 335 24.23 -5.92 2.49
CA THR A 335 25.10 -6.28 3.62
C THR A 335 24.95 -5.29 4.77
N SER A 336 24.97 -3.98 4.46
CA SER A 336 24.75 -2.93 5.46
C SER A 336 23.35 -3.04 6.08
N LEU A 337 22.30 -3.38 5.31
CA LEU A 337 20.96 -3.57 5.83
C LEU A 337 20.92 -4.72 6.86
N ARG A 338 21.59 -5.83 6.55
CA ARG A 338 21.61 -7.04 7.38
C ARG A 338 22.42 -6.83 8.68
N GLU A 339 23.59 -6.22 8.57
CA GLU A 339 24.54 -6.09 9.70
C GLU A 339 24.25 -4.92 10.63
N GLY A 340 23.54 -3.92 10.15
CA GLY A 340 23.31 -2.71 10.92
C GLY A 340 22.08 -2.80 11.81
N VAL A 341 22.17 -2.19 12.99
CA VAL A 341 21.07 -2.09 13.94
C VAL A 341 19.90 -1.30 13.34
N PRO A 342 18.66 -1.84 13.28
CA PRO A 342 17.50 -1.09 12.85
C PRO A 342 17.06 -0.07 13.91
N SER A 343 16.38 0.97 13.47
CA SER A 343 15.67 1.87 14.39
C SER A 343 14.43 1.16 14.91
N ALA A 344 14.17 1.27 16.20
CA ALA A 344 13.14 0.49 16.88
C ALA A 344 12.31 1.33 17.84
N ALA A 345 11.06 0.95 18.00
CA ALA A 345 10.16 1.52 18.99
C ALA A 345 9.29 0.42 19.61
N ALA A 346 8.85 0.66 20.84
CA ALA A 346 7.86 -0.14 21.52
C ALA A 346 6.73 0.74 22.05
N GLY A 347 5.60 0.14 22.34
CA GLY A 347 4.49 0.90 22.86
C GLY A 347 3.29 0.04 23.20
N PHE A 348 2.25 0.73 23.60
CA PHE A 348 0.94 0.15 23.88
C PHE A 348 -0.16 1.07 23.36
N GLY A 349 -1.34 0.52 23.13
CA GLY A 349 -2.42 1.30 22.59
C GLY A 349 -3.76 0.58 22.60
N LEU A 350 -4.71 1.24 21.97
CA LEU A 350 -6.06 0.77 21.75
C LEU A 350 -6.30 0.62 20.25
N VAL A 351 -6.86 -0.50 19.87
CA VAL A 351 -7.23 -0.84 18.49
C VAL A 351 -8.73 -0.99 18.40
N TYR A 352 -9.34 -0.32 17.46
CA TYR A 352 -10.73 -0.49 17.10
C TYR A 352 -10.87 -0.89 15.64
N ALA A 353 -11.40 -2.07 15.39
CA ALA A 353 -11.66 -2.57 14.04
C ALA A 353 -13.07 -2.19 13.59
N HIS A 354 -13.18 -1.19 12.74
CA HIS A 354 -14.41 -0.86 12.04
C HIS A 354 -14.46 -1.65 10.71
N PRO A 355 -15.64 -1.96 10.15
CA PRO A 355 -15.73 -2.67 8.87
C PRO A 355 -14.97 -2.03 7.69
N ILE A 356 -14.76 -0.72 7.73
CA ILE A 356 -14.11 0.04 6.65
C ILE A 356 -12.61 0.25 6.92
N ALA A 357 -12.22 0.46 8.18
CA ALA A 357 -10.86 0.78 8.56
C ALA A 357 -10.54 0.36 10.00
N ARG A 358 -9.27 0.13 10.27
CA ARG A 358 -8.73 -0.06 11.61
C ARG A 358 -8.25 1.28 12.16
N PHE A 359 -8.68 1.60 13.37
CA PHE A 359 -8.29 2.78 14.12
C PHE A 359 -7.36 2.37 15.26
N GLU A 360 -6.27 3.08 15.41
CA GLU A 360 -5.32 2.85 16.51
C GLU A 360 -5.00 4.16 17.24
N ILE A 361 -5.00 4.09 18.56
CA ILE A 361 -4.45 5.14 19.41
C ILE A 361 -3.29 4.52 20.17
N ASN A 362 -2.08 4.92 19.84
CA ASN A 362 -0.86 4.31 20.36
C ASN A 362 -0.02 5.31 21.14
N PHE A 363 0.49 4.88 22.29
CA PHE A 363 1.59 5.55 22.97
C PHE A 363 2.88 4.83 22.60
N SER A 364 3.76 5.52 21.92
CA SER A 364 5.00 4.95 21.36
C SER A 364 6.22 5.56 22.04
N LEU A 365 7.19 4.69 22.33
CA LEU A 365 8.50 5.06 22.86
C LEU A 365 9.58 4.58 21.87
N PRO A 366 10.29 5.49 21.21
CA PRO A 366 11.46 5.13 20.41
C PRO A 366 12.56 4.57 21.32
N LEU A 367 13.06 3.38 20.99
CA LEU A 367 14.13 2.68 21.76
C LEU A 367 15.49 2.88 21.11
N VAL A 368 15.55 2.82 19.80
CA VAL A 368 16.75 3.00 19.00
C VAL A 368 16.45 4.03 17.90
N ILE A 369 17.23 5.09 17.88
CA ILE A 369 17.11 6.17 16.89
C ILE A 369 18.48 6.33 16.24
N ARG A 370 18.52 6.36 14.92
CA ARG A 370 19.74 6.61 14.16
C ARG A 370 19.89 8.10 13.87
N ALA A 371 21.12 8.49 13.57
CA ALA A 371 21.42 9.87 13.21
C ALA A 371 20.56 10.34 12.02
N LYS A 372 19.99 11.54 12.11
CA LYS A 372 19.12 12.20 11.13
C LYS A 372 17.70 11.59 11.00
N GLU A 373 17.32 10.63 11.80
CA GLU A 373 15.97 10.10 11.80
C GLU A 373 15.07 10.88 12.77
N GLU A 374 13.80 11.04 12.38
CA GLU A 374 12.83 11.83 13.14
C GLU A 374 11.94 10.94 14.00
N ALA A 375 12.34 10.78 15.26
CA ALA A 375 11.53 10.08 16.24
C ALA A 375 10.41 10.95 16.81
N ARG A 376 9.29 10.30 17.18
CA ARG A 376 8.17 10.93 17.86
C ARG A 376 7.72 10.10 19.06
N LYS A 377 8.11 10.53 20.24
CA LYS A 377 7.61 9.97 21.51
C LYS A 377 6.21 10.50 21.81
N GLY A 378 5.33 9.65 22.32
CA GLY A 378 4.01 10.04 22.82
C GLY A 378 2.85 9.43 22.07
N LEU A 379 1.69 10.07 22.16
CA LEU A 379 0.46 9.62 21.54
C LEU A 379 0.50 9.83 20.02
N SER A 380 0.07 8.82 19.30
CA SER A 380 -0.15 8.85 17.85
C SER A 380 -1.49 8.20 17.52
N PHE A 381 -2.16 8.75 16.51
CA PHE A 381 -3.39 8.22 15.97
C PHE A 381 -3.09 7.62 14.59
N GLY A 382 -3.55 6.41 14.36
CA GLY A 382 -3.40 5.70 13.08
C GLY A 382 -4.76 5.26 12.56
N VAL A 383 -5.01 5.51 11.29
CA VAL A 383 -6.16 4.99 10.55
C VAL A 383 -5.65 4.33 9.27
N GLY A 384 -6.13 3.14 8.99
CA GLY A 384 -5.72 2.42 7.78
C GLY A 384 -6.31 1.02 7.73
N VAL A 385 -5.99 0.32 6.64
CA VAL A 385 -6.37 -1.07 6.41
C VAL A 385 -5.19 -2.00 6.70
N GLU A 386 -3.98 -1.52 6.48
CA GLU A 386 -2.73 -2.29 6.65
C GLU A 386 -1.87 -1.63 7.73
N PHE A 387 -1.46 -2.43 8.72
CA PHE A 387 -0.55 -2.05 9.78
C PHE A 387 0.60 -3.06 9.87
N LEU A 388 1.79 -2.59 10.27
CA LEU A 388 2.94 -3.43 10.50
C LEU A 388 2.85 -4.13 11.85
#